data_7f8266df8f0db68e49677a4db34853aa
#
_entry.id   7f8266df8f0db68e49677a4db34853aa
#
_cell.length_a   1.000
_cell.length_b   1.000
_cell.length_c   1.000
_cell.angle_alpha   90.00
_cell.angle_beta   90.00
_cell.angle_gamma   90.00
#
_symmetry.space_group_name_H-M   'P 1'
#
loop_
_entity.id
_entity.type
_entity.pdbx_description
1 polymer ?
#
loop_
_entity_poly.entity_id
_entity_poly.type
_entity_poly.pdbx_seq_one_letter_code
_entity_poly.pdbx_strand_id
1 'polypeptide(L)'
;MLFRGQNILGYRPYADDVVEYFVQKSLANGIDIIRIFDCMNDLRNLQTAVHAANKEHGHAQVALSYTLGDAYTLEYWTSIAKRIEEMGADSICIKDMAGLLLPYKATELVTALKETVKIPIDLHTHYTSGVASMTYLKAVEAGVDIIDTAMSPFALGTSQPATEVMVETFRGTPYDTGYDQNLLAEIADYFRPYREECLKSGLMDPKVLGVNIKTLMYQVPGGMLSNMVSQLKEQNASDKYDDVLKEIPKVRKDFGEPPLVTPSSQIVGTQAVFNVLMGERYKMATDQTKDLLSGKYGRTVKPFNPEVQKKVIGDREVITCRPADLIPNELEKIESEMKQWKQQDEDILTYALFPQVATDFFKYRLAQQEKVDLKQADTKNAAYPV
;
A
#
# COMPACT_ATOMS: atom_id res chain seq x y z
N MET A 1 -2.52 8.27 -8.46
CA MET A 1 -1.94 8.30 -7.08
C MET A 1 -2.45 7.11 -6.29
N LEU A 2 -1.60 6.42 -5.51
CA LEU A 2 -2.03 5.33 -4.62
C LEU A 2 -2.58 5.87 -3.31
N PHE A 3 -3.72 5.32 -2.84
CA PHE A 3 -4.47 5.83 -1.70
C PHE A 3 -5.02 4.67 -0.83
N ARG A 4 -4.75 4.68 0.47
CA ARG A 4 -5.10 3.57 1.39
C ARG A 4 -6.52 3.74 1.98
N GLY A 5 -7.53 3.96 1.15
CA GLY A 5 -8.90 4.13 1.61
C GLY A 5 -8.98 5.05 2.84
N GLN A 6 -9.63 4.58 3.89
CA GLN A 6 -9.81 5.38 5.11
C GLN A 6 -8.50 5.75 5.84
N ASN A 7 -7.39 5.07 5.53
CA ASN A 7 -6.08 5.32 6.15
C ASN A 7 -5.24 6.37 5.40
N ILE A 8 -5.69 6.86 4.24
CA ILE A 8 -4.98 7.84 3.38
C ILE A 8 -3.53 7.40 3.09
N LEU A 9 -2.57 7.92 3.83
CA LEU A 9 -1.14 7.57 3.78
C LEU A 9 -0.65 6.93 5.09
N GLY A 10 -1.50 6.92 6.11
CA GLY A 10 -1.16 6.52 7.48
C GLY A 10 -1.39 5.05 7.79
N TYR A 11 -1.31 4.75 9.08
CA TYR A 11 -1.51 3.42 9.68
C TYR A 11 -2.72 3.39 10.62
N ARG A 12 -3.58 4.41 10.56
CA ARG A 12 -4.84 4.51 11.30
C ARG A 12 -5.94 5.03 10.37
N PRO A 13 -7.21 4.75 10.64
CA PRO A 13 -8.30 5.42 9.94
C PRO A 13 -8.34 6.91 10.32
N TYR A 14 -8.71 7.75 9.35
CA TYR A 14 -8.97 9.18 9.51
C TYR A 14 -10.48 9.45 9.45
N ALA A 15 -10.88 10.63 9.91
CA ALA A 15 -12.26 11.11 9.77
C ALA A 15 -12.65 11.29 8.30
N ASP A 16 -13.93 11.17 8.00
CA ASP A 16 -14.44 11.24 6.62
C ASP A 16 -14.14 12.59 5.96
N ASP A 17 -14.30 13.69 6.69
CA ASP A 17 -14.00 15.03 6.20
C ASP A 17 -12.52 15.21 5.82
N VAL A 18 -11.59 14.60 6.56
CA VAL A 18 -10.16 14.61 6.23
C VAL A 18 -9.89 13.81 4.96
N VAL A 19 -10.55 12.65 4.78
CA VAL A 19 -10.44 11.83 3.57
C VAL A 19 -10.98 12.58 2.36
N GLU A 20 -12.17 13.18 2.45
CA GLU A 20 -12.78 13.97 1.39
C GLU A 20 -11.88 15.14 0.99
N TYR A 21 -11.39 15.89 1.97
CA TYR A 21 -10.53 17.05 1.72
C TYR A 21 -9.19 16.67 1.08
N PHE A 22 -8.61 15.53 1.49
CA PHE A 22 -7.38 15.02 0.89
C PHE A 22 -7.59 14.66 -0.59
N VAL A 23 -8.69 13.99 -0.92
CA VAL A 23 -9.05 13.64 -2.31
C VAL A 23 -9.26 14.90 -3.13
N GLN A 24 -10.05 15.86 -2.63
CA GLN A 24 -10.31 17.14 -3.28
C GLN A 24 -9.00 17.89 -3.60
N LYS A 25 -8.11 18.04 -2.61
CA LYS A 25 -6.84 18.75 -2.82
C LYS A 25 -5.88 18.00 -3.73
N SER A 26 -5.89 16.65 -3.71
CA SER A 26 -5.08 15.85 -4.63
C SER A 26 -5.48 16.08 -6.09
N LEU A 27 -6.78 16.06 -6.38
CA LEU A 27 -7.30 16.31 -7.73
C LEU A 27 -7.05 17.77 -8.15
N ALA A 28 -7.30 18.73 -7.26
CA ALA A 28 -7.03 20.16 -7.53
C ALA A 28 -5.55 20.45 -7.83
N ASN A 29 -4.63 19.65 -7.29
CA ASN A 29 -3.19 19.74 -7.53
C ASN A 29 -2.69 18.87 -8.70
N GLY A 30 -3.59 18.34 -9.54
CA GLY A 30 -3.24 17.72 -10.81
C GLY A 30 -3.12 16.18 -10.78
N ILE A 31 -3.67 15.52 -9.77
CA ILE A 31 -3.86 14.07 -9.81
C ILE A 31 -5.11 13.77 -10.63
N ASP A 32 -5.00 12.89 -11.64
CA ASP A 32 -6.12 12.50 -12.49
C ASP A 32 -6.80 11.23 -11.97
N ILE A 33 -6.01 10.24 -11.54
CA ILE A 33 -6.49 8.93 -11.12
C ILE A 33 -6.09 8.68 -9.67
N ILE A 34 -7.07 8.36 -8.82
CA ILE A 34 -6.83 7.92 -7.44
C ILE A 34 -7.07 6.42 -7.37
N ARG A 35 -6.00 5.65 -7.13
CA ARG A 35 -6.05 4.20 -6.91
C ARG A 35 -6.28 3.92 -5.44
N ILE A 36 -7.50 3.53 -5.10
CA ILE A 36 -8.00 3.38 -3.73
C ILE A 36 -7.99 1.89 -3.36
N PHE A 37 -7.34 1.52 -2.26
CA PHE A 37 -7.36 0.15 -1.75
C PHE A 37 -7.57 0.09 -0.25
N ASP A 38 -8.07 -1.03 0.23
CA ASP A 38 -8.12 -1.37 1.65
C ASP A 38 -7.32 -2.64 1.93
N CYS A 39 -6.59 -2.67 3.05
CA CYS A 39 -5.74 -3.81 3.38
C CYS A 39 -6.52 -5.07 3.80
N MET A 40 -7.80 -4.95 4.13
CA MET A 40 -8.71 -6.06 4.43
C MET A 40 -9.63 -6.41 3.26
N ASN A 41 -9.61 -5.62 2.17
CA ASN A 41 -10.66 -5.60 1.14
C ASN A 41 -12.05 -5.29 1.71
N ASP A 42 -12.12 -4.54 2.80
CA ASP A 42 -13.39 -4.07 3.37
C ASP A 42 -13.89 -2.85 2.60
N LEU A 43 -14.85 -3.05 1.71
CA LEU A 43 -15.38 -2.00 0.84
C LEU A 43 -15.94 -0.79 1.60
N ARG A 44 -16.34 -0.96 2.86
CA ARG A 44 -16.83 0.14 3.70
C ARG A 44 -15.76 1.21 3.91
N ASN A 45 -14.48 0.81 3.94
CA ASN A 45 -13.34 1.71 4.09
C ASN A 45 -12.96 2.46 2.79
N LEU A 46 -13.61 2.15 1.67
CA LEU A 46 -13.35 2.76 0.36
C LEU A 46 -14.39 3.81 -0.03
N GLN A 47 -15.61 3.70 0.53
CA GLN A 47 -16.78 4.47 0.12
C GLN A 47 -16.55 5.99 0.09
N THR A 48 -16.00 6.54 1.17
CA THR A 48 -15.74 7.99 1.27
C THR A 48 -14.79 8.48 0.20
N ALA A 49 -13.69 7.74 -0.04
CA ALA A 49 -12.69 8.14 -1.03
C ALA A 49 -13.23 8.01 -2.48
N VAL A 50 -14.00 6.96 -2.79
CA VAL A 50 -14.64 6.80 -4.11
C VAL A 50 -15.67 7.91 -4.34
N HIS A 51 -16.52 8.17 -3.34
CA HIS A 51 -17.51 9.25 -3.43
C HIS A 51 -16.87 10.63 -3.62
N ALA A 52 -15.80 10.91 -2.85
CA ALA A 52 -15.06 12.16 -2.98
C ALA A 52 -14.41 12.33 -4.36
N ALA A 53 -13.80 11.26 -4.90
CA ALA A 53 -13.19 11.30 -6.22
C ALA A 53 -14.25 11.59 -7.31
N ASN A 54 -15.39 10.92 -7.26
CA ASN A 54 -16.50 11.15 -8.20
C ASN A 54 -17.09 12.56 -8.09
N LYS A 55 -17.25 13.07 -6.86
CA LYS A 55 -17.75 14.42 -6.59
C LYS A 55 -16.84 15.49 -7.20
N GLU A 56 -15.55 15.29 -7.17
CA GLU A 56 -14.54 16.21 -7.71
C GLU A 56 -14.18 15.91 -9.19
N HIS A 57 -14.95 15.02 -9.86
CA HIS A 57 -14.75 14.63 -11.26
C HIS A 57 -13.38 13.97 -11.55
N GLY A 58 -12.76 13.34 -10.55
CA GLY A 58 -11.56 12.54 -10.70
C GLY A 58 -11.90 11.09 -11.06
N HIS A 59 -10.91 10.33 -11.52
CA HIS A 59 -11.06 8.91 -11.82
C HIS A 59 -10.81 8.07 -10.55
N ALA A 60 -11.85 7.41 -10.05
CA ALA A 60 -11.78 6.50 -8.92
C ALA A 60 -11.44 5.07 -9.42
N GLN A 61 -10.18 4.66 -9.28
CA GLN A 61 -9.76 3.28 -9.52
C GLN A 61 -9.71 2.52 -8.19
N VAL A 62 -10.55 1.50 -8.02
CA VAL A 62 -10.53 0.68 -6.80
C VAL A 62 -9.64 -0.55 -7.00
N ALA A 63 -8.70 -0.76 -6.08
CA ALA A 63 -7.77 -1.88 -6.15
C ALA A 63 -8.19 -3.02 -5.21
N LEU A 64 -8.31 -4.20 -5.79
CA LEU A 64 -8.47 -5.48 -5.09
C LEU A 64 -7.11 -5.93 -4.59
N SER A 65 -6.89 -5.95 -3.28
CA SER A 65 -5.67 -6.49 -2.68
C SER A 65 -5.65 -8.00 -2.87
N TYR A 66 -4.98 -8.46 -3.96
CA TYR A 66 -4.95 -9.86 -4.35
C TYR A 66 -4.13 -10.71 -3.37
N THR A 67 -4.67 -11.85 -3.00
CA THR A 67 -4.01 -12.82 -2.12
C THR A 67 -4.57 -14.22 -2.34
N LEU A 68 -3.95 -15.22 -1.72
CA LEU A 68 -4.34 -16.63 -1.78
C LEU A 68 -4.92 -17.10 -0.44
N GLY A 69 -5.80 -18.06 -0.48
CA GLY A 69 -6.44 -18.71 0.66
C GLY A 69 -7.80 -19.30 0.26
N ASP A 70 -8.34 -20.21 1.07
CA ASP A 70 -9.57 -20.93 0.74
C ASP A 70 -10.80 -20.02 0.60
N ALA A 71 -10.79 -18.87 1.29
CA ALA A 71 -11.87 -17.89 1.22
C ALA A 71 -11.78 -16.97 -0.01
N TYR A 72 -10.63 -16.90 -0.67
CA TYR A 72 -10.40 -16.05 -1.83
C TYR A 72 -10.68 -16.80 -3.14
N THR A 73 -11.91 -17.26 -3.28
CA THR A 73 -12.41 -18.00 -4.45
C THR A 73 -12.67 -17.06 -5.63
N LEU A 74 -12.88 -17.62 -6.81
CA LEU A 74 -13.27 -16.84 -7.98
C LEU A 74 -14.58 -16.07 -7.73
N GLU A 75 -15.55 -16.72 -7.06
CA GLU A 75 -16.81 -16.10 -6.65
C GLU A 75 -16.60 -14.92 -5.69
N TYR A 76 -15.65 -15.03 -4.74
CA TYR A 76 -15.29 -13.90 -3.89
C TYR A 76 -14.82 -12.70 -4.73
N TRP A 77 -13.91 -12.92 -5.69
CA TRP A 77 -13.37 -11.85 -6.51
C TRP A 77 -14.41 -11.20 -7.43
N THR A 78 -15.26 -11.99 -8.05
CA THR A 78 -16.34 -11.48 -8.90
C THR A 78 -17.40 -10.74 -8.11
N SER A 79 -17.78 -11.25 -6.93
CA SER A 79 -18.73 -10.60 -6.04
C SER A 79 -18.25 -9.24 -5.53
N ILE A 80 -16.97 -9.15 -5.12
CA ILE A 80 -16.41 -7.87 -4.65
C ILE A 80 -16.24 -6.87 -5.81
N ALA A 81 -15.85 -7.33 -7.00
CA ALA A 81 -15.72 -6.49 -8.19
C ALA A 81 -17.07 -5.88 -8.61
N LYS A 82 -18.13 -6.66 -8.60
CA LYS A 82 -19.50 -6.17 -8.88
C LYS A 82 -19.91 -5.06 -7.90
N ARG A 83 -19.65 -5.25 -6.61
CA ARG A 83 -19.94 -4.24 -5.58
C ARG A 83 -19.10 -2.97 -5.73
N ILE A 84 -17.87 -3.09 -6.23
CA ILE A 84 -17.01 -1.95 -6.54
C ILE A 84 -17.58 -1.13 -7.72
N GLU A 85 -18.02 -1.79 -8.77
CA GLU A 85 -18.72 -1.12 -9.89
C GLU A 85 -20.00 -0.44 -9.41
N GLU A 86 -20.81 -1.13 -8.59
CA GLU A 86 -22.03 -0.57 -7.98
C GLU A 86 -21.74 0.62 -7.05
N MET A 87 -20.56 0.69 -6.44
CA MET A 87 -20.11 1.82 -5.62
C MET A 87 -19.77 3.06 -6.46
N GLY A 88 -19.64 2.91 -7.78
CA GLY A 88 -19.30 4.00 -8.70
C GLY A 88 -17.82 4.14 -9.00
N ALA A 89 -17.02 3.07 -8.89
CA ALA A 89 -15.66 3.08 -9.37
C ALA A 89 -15.61 3.17 -10.91
N ASP A 90 -14.63 3.89 -11.44
CA ASP A 90 -14.41 4.04 -12.89
C ASP A 90 -13.57 2.92 -13.47
N SER A 91 -12.74 2.26 -12.65
CA SER A 91 -11.95 1.08 -13.03
C SER A 91 -11.59 0.24 -11.82
N ILE A 92 -11.19 -1.01 -12.05
CA ILE A 92 -10.72 -1.93 -11.02
C ILE A 92 -9.26 -2.29 -11.29
N CYS A 93 -8.43 -2.28 -10.24
CA CYS A 93 -7.06 -2.79 -10.32
C CYS A 93 -6.95 -4.11 -9.53
N ILE A 94 -6.48 -5.17 -10.18
CA ILE A 94 -6.03 -6.38 -9.48
C ILE A 94 -4.63 -6.07 -8.95
N LYS A 95 -4.51 -5.85 -7.62
CA LYS A 95 -3.27 -5.42 -6.98
C LYS A 95 -2.56 -6.59 -6.31
N ASP A 96 -1.64 -7.20 -7.03
CA ASP A 96 -0.82 -8.33 -6.58
C ASP A 96 0.55 -7.87 -6.09
N MET A 97 0.65 -7.57 -4.80
CA MET A 97 1.84 -6.99 -4.18
C MET A 97 3.00 -7.97 -4.01
N ALA A 98 2.77 -9.26 -4.13
CA ALA A 98 3.78 -10.29 -3.87
C ALA A 98 4.07 -11.16 -5.11
N GLY A 99 3.42 -10.91 -6.24
CA GLY A 99 3.56 -11.74 -7.44
C GLY A 99 2.99 -13.15 -7.26
N LEU A 100 1.81 -13.23 -6.63
CA LEU A 100 1.11 -14.49 -6.30
C LEU A 100 0.24 -15.01 -7.44
N LEU A 101 -0.19 -14.11 -8.33
CA LEU A 101 -1.10 -14.44 -9.42
C LEU A 101 -0.35 -15.19 -10.51
N LEU A 102 -0.58 -16.49 -10.59
CA LEU A 102 0.04 -17.36 -11.59
C LEU A 102 -0.61 -17.15 -12.98
N PRO A 103 0.12 -17.38 -14.09
CA PRO A 103 -0.35 -17.07 -15.44
C PRO A 103 -1.72 -17.64 -15.81
N TYR A 104 -1.96 -18.92 -15.57
CA TYR A 104 -3.26 -19.54 -15.88
C TYR A 104 -4.37 -19.10 -14.92
N LYS A 105 -4.02 -18.76 -13.67
CA LYS A 105 -4.98 -18.17 -12.73
C LYS A 105 -5.34 -16.73 -13.11
N ALA A 106 -4.42 -16.00 -13.73
CA ALA A 106 -4.73 -14.70 -14.32
C ALA A 106 -5.77 -14.82 -15.45
N THR A 107 -5.62 -15.82 -16.33
CA THR A 107 -6.64 -16.08 -17.37
C THR A 107 -8.00 -16.33 -16.75
N GLU A 108 -8.11 -17.23 -15.76
CA GLU A 108 -9.37 -17.55 -15.09
C GLU A 108 -10.00 -16.30 -14.42
N LEU A 109 -9.19 -15.56 -13.67
CA LEU A 109 -9.66 -14.39 -12.91
C LEU A 109 -10.08 -13.24 -13.84
N VAL A 110 -9.23 -12.87 -14.80
CA VAL A 110 -9.52 -11.76 -15.73
C VAL A 110 -10.74 -12.08 -16.57
N THR A 111 -10.86 -13.30 -17.12
CA THR A 111 -12.07 -13.71 -17.89
C THR A 111 -13.32 -13.55 -17.03
N ALA A 112 -13.34 -14.09 -15.81
CA ALA A 112 -14.49 -14.00 -14.94
C ALA A 112 -14.84 -12.55 -14.54
N LEU A 113 -13.84 -11.70 -14.31
CA LEU A 113 -14.07 -10.29 -14.02
C LEU A 113 -14.63 -9.54 -15.23
N LYS A 114 -14.10 -9.77 -16.44
CA LYS A 114 -14.61 -9.17 -17.69
C LYS A 114 -16.04 -9.60 -18.00
N GLU A 115 -16.46 -10.80 -17.60
CA GLU A 115 -17.84 -11.25 -17.69
C GLU A 115 -18.75 -10.62 -16.62
N THR A 116 -18.19 -10.16 -15.50
CA THR A 116 -18.95 -9.67 -14.34
C THR A 116 -19.13 -8.15 -14.35
N VAL A 117 -18.10 -7.37 -14.73
CA VAL A 117 -18.12 -5.90 -14.71
C VAL A 117 -17.86 -5.33 -16.09
N LYS A 118 -18.31 -4.08 -16.32
CA LYS A 118 -18.15 -3.36 -17.59
C LYS A 118 -17.01 -2.34 -17.56
N ILE A 119 -16.61 -1.92 -16.35
CA ILE A 119 -15.53 -0.96 -16.17
C ILE A 119 -14.17 -1.59 -16.48
N PRO A 120 -13.17 -0.79 -16.90
CA PRO A 120 -11.84 -1.29 -17.23
C PRO A 120 -11.18 -2.03 -16.07
N ILE A 121 -10.38 -3.05 -16.40
CA ILE A 121 -9.59 -3.84 -15.46
C ILE A 121 -8.12 -3.59 -15.70
N ASP A 122 -7.42 -3.19 -14.64
CA ASP A 122 -5.99 -3.02 -14.58
C ASP A 122 -5.36 -4.20 -13.82
N LEU A 123 -4.22 -4.67 -14.26
CA LEU A 123 -3.42 -5.66 -13.53
C LEU A 123 -2.07 -5.08 -13.11
N HIS A 124 -1.89 -5.00 -11.80
CA HIS A 124 -0.64 -4.63 -11.14
C HIS A 124 -0.07 -5.86 -10.41
N THR A 125 1.05 -6.41 -10.87
CA THR A 125 1.73 -7.51 -10.17
C THR A 125 3.22 -7.26 -10.05
N HIS A 126 3.78 -7.64 -8.88
CA HIS A 126 5.22 -7.56 -8.62
C HIS A 126 5.96 -8.78 -9.17
N TYR A 127 7.22 -8.58 -9.53
CA TYR A 127 8.05 -9.62 -10.15
C TYR A 127 8.74 -10.53 -9.13
N THR A 128 8.42 -10.42 -7.85
CA THR A 128 9.13 -11.09 -6.74
C THR A 128 9.19 -12.62 -6.88
N SER A 129 8.14 -13.24 -7.39
CA SER A 129 8.09 -14.69 -7.66
C SER A 129 8.69 -15.09 -9.01
N GLY A 130 8.94 -14.14 -9.91
CA GLY A 130 9.49 -14.37 -11.24
C GLY A 130 8.47 -14.68 -12.35
N VAL A 131 7.18 -14.72 -12.05
CA VAL A 131 6.13 -15.12 -13.02
C VAL A 131 5.43 -13.94 -13.70
N ALA A 132 5.64 -12.70 -13.23
CA ALA A 132 4.79 -11.56 -13.57
C ALA A 132 4.70 -11.26 -15.07
N SER A 133 5.77 -11.38 -15.86
CA SER A 133 5.68 -11.18 -17.33
C SER A 133 4.79 -12.22 -18.01
N MET A 134 4.86 -13.49 -17.56
CA MET A 134 4.00 -14.55 -18.07
C MET A 134 2.55 -14.33 -17.62
N THR A 135 2.36 -13.84 -16.41
CA THR A 135 1.05 -13.47 -15.87
C THR A 135 0.42 -12.35 -16.69
N TYR A 136 1.18 -11.31 -17.03
CA TYR A 136 0.71 -10.23 -17.91
C TYR A 136 0.34 -10.71 -19.29
N LEU A 137 1.18 -11.55 -19.91
CA LEU A 137 0.85 -12.14 -21.22
C LEU A 137 -0.49 -12.86 -21.18
N LYS A 138 -0.72 -13.70 -20.17
CA LYS A 138 -1.98 -14.44 -20.01
C LYS A 138 -3.17 -13.58 -19.64
N ALA A 139 -2.97 -12.52 -18.89
CA ALA A 139 -4.02 -11.56 -18.57
C ALA A 139 -4.44 -10.73 -19.80
N VAL A 140 -3.49 -10.30 -20.62
CA VAL A 140 -3.77 -9.57 -21.86
C VAL A 140 -4.54 -10.44 -22.86
N GLU A 141 -4.12 -11.70 -23.04
CA GLU A 141 -4.87 -12.67 -23.85
C GLU A 141 -6.30 -12.91 -23.34
N ALA A 142 -6.53 -12.76 -22.02
CA ALA A 142 -7.84 -12.88 -21.38
C ALA A 142 -8.66 -11.57 -21.40
N GLY A 143 -8.13 -10.47 -21.93
CA GLY A 143 -8.84 -9.21 -22.13
C GLY A 143 -8.69 -8.19 -21.02
N VAL A 144 -7.61 -8.24 -20.22
CA VAL A 144 -7.28 -7.13 -19.30
C VAL A 144 -7.03 -5.85 -20.12
N ASP A 145 -7.52 -4.72 -19.63
CA ASP A 145 -7.45 -3.45 -20.38
C ASP A 145 -6.13 -2.70 -20.15
N ILE A 146 -5.55 -2.83 -18.95
CA ILE A 146 -4.35 -2.09 -18.53
C ILE A 146 -3.41 -3.05 -17.80
N ILE A 147 -2.10 -2.88 -18.00
CA ILE A 147 -1.05 -3.51 -17.19
C ILE A 147 -0.06 -2.47 -16.68
N ASP A 148 0.32 -2.56 -15.41
CA ASP A 148 1.31 -1.71 -14.80
C ASP A 148 2.73 -2.25 -15.03
N THR A 149 3.61 -1.43 -15.58
CA THR A 149 4.99 -1.79 -15.88
C THR A 149 5.98 -0.77 -15.28
N ALA A 150 7.25 -1.09 -15.27
CA ALA A 150 8.31 -0.18 -14.85
C ALA A 150 9.40 -0.09 -15.92
N MET A 151 10.02 1.09 -16.09
CA MET A 151 11.16 1.24 -16.99
C MET A 151 12.29 0.29 -16.58
N SER A 152 12.95 -0.34 -17.55
CA SER A 152 13.88 -1.46 -17.33
C SER A 152 14.95 -1.22 -16.25
N PRO A 153 15.52 -0.02 -16.04
CA PRO A 153 16.46 0.20 -14.96
C PRO A 153 15.87 -0.05 -13.55
N PHE A 154 14.57 0.14 -13.38
CA PHE A 154 13.87 -0.05 -12.09
C PHE A 154 12.84 -1.20 -12.11
N ALA A 155 12.83 -2.00 -13.17
CA ALA A 155 11.94 -3.14 -13.31
C ALA A 155 12.50 -4.40 -12.63
N LEU A 156 11.68 -5.46 -12.61
CA LEU A 156 11.98 -6.80 -12.08
C LEU A 156 12.19 -6.85 -10.55
N GLY A 157 12.58 -8.00 -10.03
CA GLY A 157 12.75 -8.20 -8.58
C GLY A 157 11.48 -7.87 -7.80
N THR A 158 11.56 -6.87 -6.91
CA THR A 158 10.40 -6.38 -6.13
C THR A 158 9.55 -5.32 -6.84
N SER A 159 9.90 -4.97 -8.10
CA SER A 159 9.15 -4.06 -8.96
C SER A 159 8.26 -4.83 -9.95
N GLN A 160 7.88 -4.22 -11.06
CA GLN A 160 7.00 -4.78 -12.09
C GLN A 160 7.82 -5.30 -13.29
N PRO A 161 7.19 -5.99 -14.26
CA PRO A 161 7.79 -6.28 -15.55
C PRO A 161 8.28 -5.03 -16.27
N ALA A 162 9.35 -5.17 -17.06
CA ALA A 162 9.93 -4.06 -17.80
C ALA A 162 9.01 -3.58 -18.94
N THR A 163 8.78 -2.26 -19.01
CA THR A 163 7.91 -1.62 -20.01
C THR A 163 8.35 -1.97 -21.42
N GLU A 164 9.61 -1.80 -21.73
CA GLU A 164 10.18 -2.01 -23.07
C GLU A 164 10.02 -3.47 -23.52
N VAL A 165 10.15 -4.41 -22.56
CA VAL A 165 9.98 -5.86 -22.83
C VAL A 165 8.52 -6.18 -23.12
N MET A 166 7.57 -5.61 -22.36
CA MET A 166 6.15 -5.86 -22.58
C MET A 166 5.67 -5.22 -23.88
N VAL A 167 6.11 -4.00 -24.20
CA VAL A 167 5.80 -3.35 -25.48
C VAL A 167 6.29 -4.19 -26.65
N GLU A 168 7.54 -4.70 -26.61
CA GLU A 168 8.08 -5.55 -27.67
C GLU A 168 7.39 -6.92 -27.75
N THR A 169 6.97 -7.48 -26.60
CA THR A 169 6.23 -8.75 -26.55
C THR A 169 4.91 -8.68 -27.32
N PHE A 170 4.24 -7.51 -27.29
CA PHE A 170 2.95 -7.33 -27.96
C PHE A 170 3.06 -6.72 -29.37
N ARG A 171 4.26 -6.36 -29.83
CA ARG A 171 4.49 -5.76 -31.16
C ARG A 171 3.94 -6.66 -32.28
N GLY A 172 3.16 -6.06 -33.18
CA GLY A 172 2.56 -6.76 -34.31
C GLY A 172 1.43 -7.73 -33.95
N THR A 173 0.98 -7.75 -32.70
CA THR A 173 -0.22 -8.49 -32.25
C THR A 173 -1.42 -7.56 -32.17
N PRO A 174 -2.65 -8.08 -31.96
CA PRO A 174 -3.83 -7.24 -31.66
C PRO A 174 -3.69 -6.37 -30.41
N TYR A 175 -2.69 -6.60 -29.58
CA TYR A 175 -2.40 -5.90 -28.31
C TYR A 175 -1.24 -4.91 -28.42
N ASP A 176 -0.78 -4.62 -29.67
CA ASP A 176 0.31 -3.68 -29.92
C ASP A 176 -0.07 -2.27 -29.43
N THR A 177 0.75 -1.72 -28.56
CA THR A 177 0.54 -0.38 -27.96
C THR A 177 0.92 0.75 -28.91
N GLY A 178 1.69 0.48 -29.96
CA GLY A 178 2.23 1.48 -30.89
C GLY A 178 3.31 2.39 -30.28
N TYR A 179 3.85 2.10 -29.10
CA TYR A 179 4.89 2.91 -28.49
C TYR A 179 6.22 2.80 -29.28
N ASP A 180 6.91 3.94 -29.35
CA ASP A 180 8.24 4.01 -29.98
C ASP A 180 9.29 3.38 -29.05
N GLN A 181 9.85 2.25 -29.51
CA GLN A 181 10.85 1.50 -28.76
C GLN A 181 12.17 2.27 -28.60
N ASN A 182 12.53 3.13 -29.56
CA ASN A 182 13.74 3.94 -29.44
C ASN A 182 13.59 4.98 -28.34
N LEU A 183 12.42 5.64 -28.26
CA LEU A 183 12.12 6.60 -27.21
C LEU A 183 12.09 5.91 -25.82
N LEU A 184 11.53 4.71 -25.73
CA LEU A 184 11.56 3.94 -24.48
C LEU A 184 13.00 3.60 -24.07
N ALA A 185 13.86 3.23 -25.02
CA ALA A 185 15.28 2.97 -24.78
C ALA A 185 16.01 4.24 -24.27
N GLU A 186 15.76 5.40 -24.88
CA GLU A 186 16.32 6.68 -24.42
C GLU A 186 15.90 7.01 -22.98
N ILE A 187 14.63 6.80 -22.64
CA ILE A 187 14.14 6.98 -21.26
C ILE A 187 14.85 6.01 -20.30
N ALA A 188 15.02 4.75 -20.69
CA ALA A 188 15.74 3.77 -19.88
C ALA A 188 17.20 4.18 -19.66
N ASP A 189 17.88 4.66 -20.70
CA ASP A 189 19.26 5.11 -20.61
C ASP A 189 19.41 6.35 -19.70
N TYR A 190 18.43 7.26 -19.70
CA TYR A 190 18.39 8.38 -18.76
C TYR A 190 18.36 7.92 -17.30
N PHE A 191 17.59 6.88 -16.98
CA PHE A 191 17.46 6.37 -15.61
C PHE A 191 18.56 5.40 -15.16
N ARG A 192 19.36 4.87 -16.07
CA ARG A 192 20.41 3.89 -15.76
C ARG A 192 21.47 4.40 -14.75
N PRO A 193 22.00 5.64 -14.87
CA PRO A 193 22.92 6.17 -13.87
C PRO A 193 22.32 6.30 -12.47
N TYR A 194 21.04 6.66 -12.38
CA TYR A 194 20.35 6.75 -11.08
C TYR A 194 20.23 5.37 -10.42
N ARG A 195 19.95 4.31 -11.18
CA ARG A 195 19.98 2.94 -10.64
C ARG A 195 21.36 2.59 -10.10
N GLU A 196 22.41 2.89 -10.85
CA GLU A 196 23.78 2.61 -10.41
C GLU A 196 24.14 3.36 -9.11
N GLU A 197 23.70 4.60 -8.98
CA GLU A 197 23.85 5.38 -7.75
C GLU A 197 23.10 4.76 -6.57
N CYS A 198 21.85 4.35 -6.76
CA CYS A 198 21.05 3.65 -5.75
C CYS A 198 21.72 2.35 -5.28
N LEU A 199 22.34 1.60 -6.19
CA LEU A 199 23.09 0.39 -5.85
C LEU A 199 24.38 0.71 -5.08
N LYS A 200 25.14 1.72 -5.52
CA LYS A 200 26.40 2.14 -4.87
C LYS A 200 26.17 2.72 -3.48
N SER A 201 25.11 3.50 -3.30
CA SER A 201 24.75 4.09 -2.00
C SER A 201 24.13 3.09 -1.03
N GLY A 202 23.75 1.89 -1.49
CA GLY A 202 23.04 0.91 -0.68
C GLY A 202 21.55 1.22 -0.47
N LEU A 203 21.01 2.25 -1.12
CA LEU A 203 19.57 2.55 -1.12
C LEU A 203 18.78 1.40 -1.73
N MET A 204 19.35 0.73 -2.73
CA MET A 204 18.81 -0.48 -3.35
C MET A 204 19.69 -1.68 -2.95
N ASP A 205 19.14 -2.57 -2.11
CA ASP A 205 19.86 -3.78 -1.68
C ASP A 205 19.77 -4.86 -2.77
N PRO A 206 20.90 -5.33 -3.32
CA PRO A 206 20.92 -6.40 -4.33
C PRO A 206 20.19 -7.68 -3.92
N LYS A 207 20.07 -7.96 -2.62
CA LYS A 207 19.40 -9.17 -2.11
C LYS A 207 17.91 -9.22 -2.43
N VAL A 208 17.27 -8.05 -2.62
CA VAL A 208 15.84 -7.96 -2.94
C VAL A 208 15.57 -7.83 -4.44
N LEU A 209 16.60 -7.78 -5.27
CA LEU A 209 16.49 -7.67 -6.72
C LEU A 209 16.32 -9.02 -7.42
N GLY A 210 16.62 -10.11 -6.74
CA GLY A 210 16.49 -11.47 -7.27
C GLY A 210 15.07 -12.01 -7.15
N VAL A 211 14.76 -13.00 -7.99
CA VAL A 211 13.52 -13.79 -7.90
C VAL A 211 13.59 -14.70 -6.69
N ASN A 212 12.51 -14.80 -5.93
CA ASN A 212 12.37 -15.69 -4.81
C ASN A 212 11.05 -16.49 -4.86
N ILE A 213 11.13 -17.74 -5.33
CA ILE A 213 9.97 -18.63 -5.44
C ILE A 213 9.31 -18.92 -4.08
N LYS A 214 10.04 -18.78 -2.97
CA LYS A 214 9.47 -18.94 -1.61
C LYS A 214 8.37 -17.91 -1.32
N THR A 215 8.32 -16.80 -2.08
CA THR A 215 7.22 -15.82 -2.01
C THR A 215 5.87 -16.48 -2.24
N LEU A 216 5.77 -17.44 -3.17
CA LEU A 216 4.53 -18.18 -3.42
C LEU A 216 4.13 -19.07 -2.24
N MET A 217 5.09 -19.51 -1.41
CA MET A 217 4.84 -20.36 -0.23
C MET A 217 4.43 -19.52 0.98
N TYR A 218 5.11 -18.41 1.23
CA TYR A 218 4.90 -17.57 2.41
C TYR A 218 4.01 -16.35 2.14
N GLN A 219 3.75 -16.04 0.87
CA GLN A 219 2.91 -14.91 0.40
C GLN A 219 3.42 -13.55 0.89
N VAL A 220 4.73 -13.39 1.02
CA VAL A 220 5.35 -12.20 1.61
C VAL A 220 5.77 -11.21 0.53
N PRO A 221 5.23 -9.97 0.54
CA PRO A 221 5.64 -8.91 -0.39
C PRO A 221 7.10 -8.51 -0.20
N GLY A 222 7.74 -8.07 -1.30
CA GLY A 222 9.15 -7.65 -1.29
C GLY A 222 9.48 -6.56 -0.27
N GLY A 223 8.62 -5.54 -0.14
CA GLY A 223 8.77 -4.47 0.85
C GLY A 223 8.72 -4.97 2.30
N MET A 224 7.88 -5.99 2.57
CA MET A 224 7.84 -6.63 3.90
C MET A 224 9.13 -7.39 4.19
N LEU A 225 9.70 -8.08 3.19
CA LEU A 225 10.99 -8.78 3.34
C LEU A 225 12.12 -7.80 3.69
N SER A 226 12.19 -6.66 3.01
CA SER A 226 13.21 -5.63 3.28
C SER A 226 13.09 -5.07 4.70
N ASN A 227 11.88 -4.75 5.14
CA ASN A 227 11.63 -4.25 6.50
C ASN A 227 12.00 -5.29 7.56
N MET A 228 11.65 -6.55 7.33
CA MET A 228 11.99 -7.65 8.24
C MET A 228 13.50 -7.86 8.36
N VAL A 229 14.24 -7.81 7.24
CA VAL A 229 15.71 -7.90 7.25
C VAL A 229 16.31 -6.76 8.07
N SER A 230 15.82 -5.53 7.91
CA SER A 230 16.28 -4.38 8.69
C SER A 230 15.99 -4.54 10.18
N GLN A 231 14.77 -4.93 10.56
CA GLN A 231 14.39 -5.16 11.95
C GLN A 231 15.25 -6.25 12.61
N LEU A 232 15.50 -7.37 11.91
CA LEU A 232 16.34 -8.45 12.45
C LEU A 232 17.80 -8.03 12.59
N LYS A 233 18.33 -7.20 11.67
CA LYS A 233 19.68 -6.62 11.79
C LYS A 233 19.81 -5.72 13.01
N GLU A 234 18.84 -4.83 13.24
CA GLU A 234 18.80 -3.93 14.40
C GLU A 234 18.78 -4.68 15.73
N GLN A 235 18.14 -5.87 15.74
CA GLN A 235 18.04 -6.75 16.92
C GLN A 235 19.20 -7.77 17.01
N ASN A 236 20.21 -7.73 16.12
CA ASN A 236 21.29 -8.71 16.03
C ASN A 236 20.80 -10.17 15.90
N ALA A 237 19.66 -10.36 15.23
CA ALA A 237 18.97 -11.65 15.10
C ALA A 237 18.81 -12.10 13.64
N SER A 238 19.74 -11.76 12.75
CA SER A 238 19.67 -12.09 11.32
C SER A 238 19.62 -13.60 11.04
N ASP A 239 20.09 -14.43 11.97
CA ASP A 239 20.00 -15.89 11.94
C ASP A 239 18.56 -16.41 12.07
N LYS A 240 17.62 -15.61 12.59
CA LYS A 240 16.21 -15.95 12.77
C LYS A 240 15.33 -15.73 11.53
N TYR A 241 15.90 -15.28 10.44
CA TYR A 241 15.15 -14.92 9.22
C TYR A 241 14.22 -16.02 8.71
N ASP A 242 14.73 -17.25 8.59
CA ASP A 242 13.90 -18.39 8.11
C ASP A 242 12.80 -18.80 9.11
N ASP A 243 13.03 -18.63 10.41
CA ASP A 243 12.02 -18.91 11.43
C ASP A 243 10.88 -17.90 11.38
N VAL A 244 11.22 -16.61 11.16
CA VAL A 244 10.21 -15.55 10.96
C VAL A 244 9.40 -15.79 9.69
N LEU A 245 10.03 -16.17 8.59
CA LEU A 245 9.32 -16.52 7.35
C LEU A 245 8.28 -17.64 7.56
N LYS A 246 8.60 -18.66 8.36
CA LYS A 246 7.68 -19.74 8.70
C LYS A 246 6.58 -19.32 9.68
N GLU A 247 6.80 -18.27 10.46
CA GLU A 247 5.83 -17.75 11.42
C GLU A 247 4.79 -16.84 10.77
N ILE A 248 5.14 -16.10 9.70
CA ILE A 248 4.26 -15.19 9.00
C ILE A 248 2.92 -15.82 8.58
N PRO A 249 2.87 -16.98 7.90
CA PRO A 249 1.60 -17.61 7.53
C PRO A 249 0.73 -17.97 8.73
N LYS A 250 1.33 -18.31 9.87
CA LYS A 250 0.60 -18.66 11.10
C LYS A 250 -0.03 -17.41 11.72
N VAL A 251 0.73 -16.31 11.82
CA VAL A 251 0.19 -15.03 12.29
C VAL A 251 -0.90 -14.54 11.35
N ARG A 252 -0.70 -14.62 10.03
CA ARG A 252 -1.72 -14.24 9.03
C ARG A 252 -3.02 -15.04 9.23
N LYS A 253 -2.91 -16.35 9.45
CA LYS A 253 -4.06 -17.23 9.72
C LYS A 253 -4.80 -16.82 11.00
N ASP A 254 -4.07 -16.54 12.07
CA ASP A 254 -4.64 -16.07 13.33
C ASP A 254 -5.37 -14.73 13.20
N PHE A 255 -4.92 -13.89 12.26
CA PHE A 255 -5.51 -12.57 11.98
C PHE A 255 -6.60 -12.60 10.90
N GLY A 256 -7.23 -13.75 10.64
CA GLY A 256 -8.36 -13.88 9.71
C GLY A 256 -7.96 -13.80 8.25
N GLU A 257 -6.74 -14.19 7.92
CA GLU A 257 -6.17 -14.29 6.57
C GLU A 257 -6.22 -12.98 5.75
N PRO A 258 -5.84 -11.80 6.31
CA PRO A 258 -5.84 -10.57 5.53
C PRO A 258 -4.86 -10.66 4.35
N PRO A 259 -5.08 -9.91 3.26
CA PRO A 259 -4.04 -9.68 2.27
C PRO A 259 -2.80 -9.04 2.93
N LEU A 260 -1.60 -9.38 2.43
CA LEU A 260 -0.36 -8.79 2.93
C LEU A 260 0.01 -7.56 2.11
N VAL A 261 -0.67 -6.47 2.38
CA VAL A 261 -0.42 -5.12 1.83
C VAL A 261 -0.29 -4.14 2.99
N THR A 262 0.24 -2.93 2.75
CA THR A 262 0.35 -1.92 3.83
C THR A 262 -1.05 -1.47 4.29
N PRO A 263 -1.36 -1.43 5.61
CA PRO A 263 -0.48 -1.72 6.75
C PRO A 263 -0.49 -3.17 7.27
N SER A 264 -1.40 -4.04 6.82
CA SER A 264 -1.55 -5.43 7.33
C SER A 264 -0.24 -6.23 7.24
N SER A 265 0.53 -6.04 6.16
CA SER A 265 1.82 -6.71 5.99
C SER A 265 2.83 -6.34 7.08
N GLN A 266 2.91 -5.06 7.47
CA GLN A 266 3.79 -4.64 8.56
C GLN A 266 3.31 -5.18 9.91
N ILE A 267 2.01 -5.16 10.17
CA ILE A 267 1.43 -5.66 11.41
C ILE A 267 1.73 -7.16 11.57
N VAL A 268 1.46 -7.96 10.54
CA VAL A 268 1.74 -9.39 10.52
C VAL A 268 3.24 -9.66 10.63
N GLY A 269 4.07 -8.93 9.88
CA GLY A 269 5.53 -9.10 9.88
C GLY A 269 6.15 -8.79 11.23
N THR A 270 5.84 -7.64 11.81
CA THR A 270 6.35 -7.24 13.12
C THR A 270 5.91 -8.22 14.21
N GLN A 271 4.65 -8.68 14.15
CA GLN A 271 4.17 -9.69 15.12
C GLN A 271 4.89 -11.03 14.94
N ALA A 272 5.18 -11.47 13.71
CA ALA A 272 5.95 -12.68 13.47
C ALA A 272 7.38 -12.57 14.02
N VAL A 273 8.04 -11.42 13.82
CA VAL A 273 9.36 -11.14 14.42
C VAL A 273 9.30 -11.23 15.94
N PHE A 274 8.32 -10.59 16.59
CA PHE A 274 8.19 -10.67 18.06
C PHE A 274 7.92 -12.08 18.55
N ASN A 275 7.07 -12.85 17.88
CA ASN A 275 6.79 -14.22 18.26
C ASN A 275 8.07 -15.07 18.28
N VAL A 276 8.94 -14.91 17.28
CA VAL A 276 10.20 -15.65 17.18
C VAL A 276 11.23 -15.16 18.20
N LEU A 277 11.40 -13.84 18.35
CA LEU A 277 12.40 -13.27 19.26
C LEU A 277 12.07 -13.53 20.74
N MET A 278 10.78 -13.50 21.10
CA MET A 278 10.34 -13.75 22.48
C MET A 278 10.25 -15.25 22.83
N GLY A 279 10.37 -16.15 21.84
CA GLY A 279 10.24 -17.59 22.02
C GLY A 279 8.84 -18.07 22.42
N GLU A 280 7.88 -17.16 22.52
CA GLU A 280 6.47 -17.42 22.83
C GLU A 280 5.58 -16.55 21.97
N ARG A 281 4.58 -17.16 21.29
CA ARG A 281 3.65 -16.46 20.41
C ARG A 281 2.76 -15.51 21.22
N TYR A 282 2.66 -14.26 20.74
CA TYR A 282 1.84 -13.20 21.34
C TYR A 282 2.15 -12.86 22.80
N LYS A 283 3.38 -13.11 23.26
CA LYS A 283 3.87 -12.61 24.54
C LYS A 283 4.00 -11.10 24.54
N MET A 284 4.33 -10.54 23.37
CA MET A 284 4.39 -9.11 23.09
C MET A 284 3.57 -8.82 21.83
N ALA A 285 2.78 -7.75 21.85
CA ALA A 285 2.00 -7.28 20.71
C ALA A 285 2.04 -5.76 20.64
N THR A 286 2.18 -5.22 19.41
CA THR A 286 2.13 -3.78 19.17
C THR A 286 0.71 -3.24 19.33
N ASP A 287 0.58 -1.92 19.46
CA ASP A 287 -0.74 -1.29 19.49
C ASP A 287 -1.47 -1.47 18.15
N GLN A 288 -0.75 -1.47 17.02
CA GLN A 288 -1.34 -1.79 15.72
C GLN A 288 -1.89 -3.23 15.68
N THR A 289 -1.20 -4.20 16.26
CA THR A 289 -1.72 -5.57 16.39
C THR A 289 -3.00 -5.61 17.23
N LYS A 290 -3.02 -4.89 18.37
CA LYS A 290 -4.20 -4.80 19.23
C LYS A 290 -5.35 -4.11 18.51
N ASP A 291 -5.09 -3.03 17.79
CA ASP A 291 -6.10 -2.28 17.04
C ASP A 291 -6.67 -3.12 15.87
N LEU A 292 -5.82 -3.92 15.19
CA LEU A 292 -6.29 -4.85 14.16
C LEU A 292 -7.26 -5.87 14.76
N LEU A 293 -6.87 -6.54 15.85
CA LEU A 293 -7.69 -7.54 16.51
C LEU A 293 -8.94 -6.95 17.20
N SER A 294 -8.95 -5.65 17.45
CA SER A 294 -10.14 -4.93 17.92
C SER A 294 -11.08 -4.47 16.79
N GLY A 295 -10.76 -4.77 15.52
CA GLY A 295 -11.59 -4.42 14.36
C GLY A 295 -11.41 -3.00 13.84
N LYS A 296 -10.43 -2.23 14.32
CA LYS A 296 -10.19 -0.83 13.90
C LYS A 296 -9.64 -0.67 12.49
N TYR A 297 -9.29 -1.76 11.81
CA TYR A 297 -8.91 -1.76 10.39
C TYR A 297 -10.03 -2.27 9.48
N GLY A 298 -11.17 -2.63 10.04
CA GLY A 298 -12.29 -3.20 9.31
C GLY A 298 -12.40 -4.72 9.44
N ARG A 299 -13.17 -5.32 8.54
CA ARG A 299 -13.53 -6.73 8.58
C ARG A 299 -12.61 -7.56 7.71
N THR A 300 -12.04 -8.63 8.25
CA THR A 300 -11.30 -9.65 7.52
C THR A 300 -12.25 -10.67 6.85
N VAL A 301 -11.73 -11.39 5.85
CA VAL A 301 -12.48 -12.43 5.12
C VAL A 301 -12.87 -13.60 6.02
N LYS A 302 -12.03 -13.96 6.97
CA LYS A 302 -12.28 -14.95 8.01
C LYS A 302 -12.26 -14.29 9.39
N PRO A 303 -12.94 -14.86 10.40
CA PRO A 303 -12.84 -14.36 11.77
C PRO A 303 -11.41 -14.49 12.29
N PHE A 304 -11.05 -13.61 13.23
CA PHE A 304 -9.83 -13.73 13.99
C PHE A 304 -9.82 -15.03 14.82
N ASN A 305 -8.63 -15.58 15.09
CA ASN A 305 -8.50 -16.66 16.05
C ASN A 305 -8.94 -16.17 17.45
N PRO A 306 -10.02 -16.73 18.04
CA PRO A 306 -10.58 -16.19 19.28
C PRO A 306 -9.64 -16.30 20.49
N GLU A 307 -8.79 -17.33 20.54
CA GLU A 307 -7.82 -17.50 21.62
C GLU A 307 -6.72 -16.43 21.53
N VAL A 308 -6.23 -16.18 20.32
CA VAL A 308 -5.24 -15.13 20.06
C VAL A 308 -5.84 -13.74 20.32
N GLN A 309 -7.05 -13.49 19.83
CA GLN A 309 -7.76 -12.24 20.07
C GLN A 309 -7.87 -11.97 21.57
N LYS A 310 -8.39 -12.92 22.35
CA LYS A 310 -8.50 -12.80 23.81
C LYS A 310 -7.15 -12.61 24.51
N LYS A 311 -6.10 -13.36 24.07
CA LYS A 311 -4.75 -13.25 24.64
C LYS A 311 -4.16 -11.83 24.43
N VAL A 312 -4.40 -11.22 23.26
CA VAL A 312 -3.75 -9.96 22.85
C VAL A 312 -4.51 -8.72 23.34
N ILE A 313 -5.84 -8.73 23.20
CA ILE A 313 -6.67 -7.54 23.53
C ILE A 313 -7.43 -7.66 24.83
N GLY A 314 -7.49 -8.85 25.45
CA GLY A 314 -8.23 -9.09 26.70
C GLY A 314 -9.72 -8.77 26.55
N ASP A 315 -10.22 -7.90 27.42
CA ASP A 315 -11.63 -7.47 27.44
C ASP A 315 -11.87 -6.16 26.67
N ARG A 316 -10.96 -5.76 25.76
CA ARG A 316 -11.19 -4.59 24.91
C ARG A 316 -12.41 -4.82 24.02
N GLU A 317 -13.18 -3.76 23.82
CA GLU A 317 -14.31 -3.77 22.91
C GLU A 317 -13.85 -4.07 21.49
N VAL A 318 -14.57 -4.98 20.81
CA VAL A 318 -14.38 -5.31 19.40
C VAL A 318 -15.43 -4.59 18.58
N ILE A 319 -14.98 -3.70 17.70
CA ILE A 319 -15.88 -2.96 16.81
C ILE A 319 -16.21 -3.81 15.56
N THR A 320 -17.46 -3.75 15.14
CA THR A 320 -17.98 -4.45 13.96
C THR A 320 -18.55 -3.52 12.91
N CYS A 321 -18.76 -2.26 13.26
CA CYS A 321 -19.13 -1.19 12.34
C CYS A 321 -17.95 -0.80 11.45
N ARG A 322 -18.17 0.14 10.55
CA ARG A 322 -17.08 0.80 9.81
C ARG A 322 -16.25 1.64 10.82
N PRO A 323 -14.91 1.47 10.84
CA PRO A 323 -14.10 2.16 11.86
C PRO A 323 -14.25 3.69 11.86
N ALA A 324 -14.40 4.30 10.71
CA ALA A 324 -14.54 5.74 10.59
C ALA A 324 -15.87 6.28 11.14
N ASP A 325 -16.92 5.46 11.28
CA ASP A 325 -18.19 5.88 11.88
C ASP A 325 -18.04 6.25 13.36
N LEU A 326 -16.94 5.85 13.99
CA LEU A 326 -16.59 6.19 15.37
C LEU A 326 -15.68 7.41 15.49
N ILE A 327 -15.28 8.01 14.38
CA ILE A 327 -14.38 9.16 14.34
C ILE A 327 -15.20 10.40 13.94
N PRO A 328 -15.36 11.38 14.82
CA PRO A 328 -16.04 12.62 14.47
C PRO A 328 -15.22 13.42 13.45
N ASN A 329 -15.87 14.35 12.75
CA ASN A 329 -15.19 15.26 11.85
C ASN A 329 -14.07 16.04 12.55
N GLU A 330 -12.91 16.15 11.91
CA GLU A 330 -11.68 16.70 12.51
C GLU A 330 -11.21 18.00 11.84
N LEU A 331 -11.64 18.31 10.59
CA LEU A 331 -11.08 19.45 9.83
C LEU A 331 -11.24 20.78 10.54
N GLU A 332 -12.41 21.10 11.07
CA GLU A 332 -12.67 22.38 11.75
C GLU A 332 -11.76 22.57 12.97
N LYS A 333 -11.57 21.49 13.75
CA LYS A 333 -10.66 21.48 14.90
C LYS A 333 -9.22 21.69 14.44
N ILE A 334 -8.77 20.94 13.42
CA ILE A 334 -7.42 21.03 12.87
C ILE A 334 -7.15 22.43 12.33
N GLU A 335 -8.09 23.02 11.58
CA GLU A 335 -7.96 24.36 11.05
C GLU A 335 -7.84 25.41 12.16
N SER A 336 -8.59 25.25 13.23
CA SER A 336 -8.48 26.12 14.42
C SER A 336 -7.11 26.00 15.09
N GLU A 337 -6.58 24.79 15.27
CA GLU A 337 -5.26 24.56 15.86
C GLU A 337 -4.13 25.09 14.97
N MET A 338 -4.33 25.06 13.66
CA MET A 338 -3.35 25.44 12.64
C MET A 338 -3.35 26.94 12.30
N LYS A 339 -4.28 27.72 12.81
CA LYS A 339 -4.53 29.12 12.37
C LYS A 339 -3.28 29.98 12.29
N GLN A 340 -2.33 29.82 13.21
CA GLN A 340 -1.07 30.57 13.22
C GLN A 340 -0.02 30.08 12.21
N TRP A 341 -0.16 28.83 11.69
CA TRP A 341 0.82 28.18 10.81
C TRP A 341 0.35 28.10 9.36
N LYS A 342 -0.99 28.19 9.14
CA LYS A 342 -1.61 28.02 7.83
C LYS A 342 -1.18 29.15 6.87
N GLN A 343 -0.52 28.74 5.77
CA GLN A 343 -0.17 29.61 4.66
C GLN A 343 -0.90 29.20 3.37
N GLN A 344 -1.26 27.94 3.26
CA GLN A 344 -2.02 27.36 2.16
C GLN A 344 -2.96 26.27 2.68
N ASP A 345 -3.91 25.85 1.89
CA ASP A 345 -4.93 24.90 2.30
C ASP A 345 -4.36 23.51 2.59
N GLU A 346 -3.34 23.08 1.85
CA GLU A 346 -2.66 21.78 2.01
C GLU A 346 -1.94 21.65 3.36
N ASP A 347 -1.65 22.76 4.03
CA ASP A 347 -1.04 22.75 5.37
C ASP A 347 -1.93 22.04 6.40
N ILE A 348 -3.26 22.15 6.24
CA ILE A 348 -4.23 21.45 7.09
C ILE A 348 -4.03 19.95 6.99
N LEU A 349 -3.90 19.43 5.76
CA LEU A 349 -3.66 18.01 5.51
C LEU A 349 -2.29 17.56 5.99
N THR A 350 -1.26 18.38 5.79
CA THR A 350 0.09 18.10 6.29
C THR A 350 0.08 17.90 7.81
N TYR A 351 -0.63 18.77 8.53
CA TYR A 351 -0.78 18.64 9.98
C TYR A 351 -1.67 17.46 10.39
N ALA A 352 -2.81 17.27 9.73
CA ALA A 352 -3.71 16.14 10.01
C ALA A 352 -3.02 14.78 9.93
N LEU A 353 -2.14 14.62 8.92
CA LEU A 353 -1.44 13.38 8.65
C LEU A 353 -0.16 13.21 9.48
N PHE A 354 0.59 14.28 9.68
CA PHE A 354 1.93 14.27 10.27
C PHE A 354 2.12 15.43 11.28
N PRO A 355 1.35 15.53 12.37
CA PRO A 355 1.27 16.73 13.19
C PRO A 355 2.62 17.18 13.76
N GLN A 356 3.47 16.24 14.18
CA GLN A 356 4.77 16.57 14.74
C GLN A 356 5.76 17.07 13.70
N VAL A 357 5.90 16.34 12.59
CA VAL A 357 6.78 16.71 11.48
C VAL A 357 6.31 18.01 10.82
N ALA A 358 5.00 18.17 10.66
CA ALA A 358 4.39 19.38 10.13
C ALA A 358 4.74 20.62 10.96
N THR A 359 4.61 20.53 12.28
CA THR A 359 4.94 21.64 13.19
C THR A 359 6.40 22.07 13.06
N ASP A 360 7.32 21.13 12.98
CA ASP A 360 8.75 21.43 12.80
C ASP A 360 9.03 22.04 11.42
N PHE A 361 8.36 21.52 10.37
CA PHE A 361 8.43 22.09 9.03
C PHE A 361 7.87 23.52 8.96
N PHE A 362 6.75 23.80 9.59
CA PHE A 362 6.15 25.14 9.59
C PHE A 362 7.03 26.14 10.33
N LYS A 363 7.64 25.77 11.44
CA LYS A 363 8.65 26.60 12.12
C LYS A 363 9.85 26.86 11.21
N TYR A 364 10.37 25.83 10.55
CA TYR A 364 11.47 25.98 9.60
C TYR A 364 11.08 26.93 8.45
N ARG A 365 9.91 26.71 7.83
CA ARG A 365 9.39 27.57 6.74
C ARG A 365 9.27 29.04 7.16
N LEU A 366 8.71 29.30 8.33
CA LEU A 366 8.59 30.65 8.86
C LEU A 366 9.96 31.26 9.12
N ALA A 367 10.88 30.52 9.73
CA ALA A 367 12.24 31.02 9.98
C ALA A 367 12.99 31.36 8.68
N GLN A 368 12.81 30.58 7.61
CA GLN A 368 13.39 30.90 6.29
C GLN A 368 12.80 32.19 5.71
N GLN A 369 11.49 32.39 5.84
CA GLN A 369 10.80 33.61 5.38
C GLN A 369 11.26 34.85 6.15
N GLU A 370 11.38 34.73 7.48
CA GLU A 370 11.82 35.80 8.37
C GLU A 370 13.35 35.95 8.42
N LYS A 371 14.10 35.10 7.72
CA LYS A 371 15.57 35.03 7.71
C LYS A 371 16.17 34.86 9.11
N VAL A 372 15.50 34.05 9.96
CA VAL A 372 15.95 33.72 11.32
C VAL A 372 16.70 32.40 11.31
N ASP A 373 17.87 32.34 11.93
CA ASP A 373 18.59 31.10 12.20
C ASP A 373 17.95 30.36 13.39
N LEU A 374 17.28 29.24 13.10
CA LEU A 374 16.62 28.43 14.12
C LEU A 374 17.57 27.88 15.18
N LYS A 375 18.85 27.65 14.85
CA LYS A 375 19.84 27.18 15.81
C LYS A 375 20.20 28.28 16.83
N GLN A 376 20.16 29.53 16.41
CA GLN A 376 20.36 30.70 17.29
C GLN A 376 19.07 31.05 18.07
N ALA A 377 17.93 30.80 17.50
CA ALA A 377 16.62 31.04 18.12
C ALA A 377 16.23 29.94 19.14
N ASP A 378 16.94 28.81 19.17
CA ASP A 378 16.69 27.76 20.16
C ASP A 378 17.15 28.21 21.54
N THR A 379 16.22 28.46 22.45
CA THR A 379 16.48 28.88 23.82
C THR A 379 17.33 27.88 24.63
N LYS A 380 17.44 26.63 24.18
CA LYS A 380 18.38 25.63 24.76
C LYS A 380 19.80 25.83 24.32
N ASN A 381 20.06 26.55 23.24
CA ASN A 381 21.35 26.92 22.72
C ASN A 381 21.72 28.38 23.09
N ALA A 382 21.35 28.82 24.29
CA ALA A 382 21.58 30.17 24.74
C ALA A 382 23.08 30.50 24.89
N ALA A 383 23.78 30.69 23.77
CA ALA A 383 24.94 31.54 23.70
C ALA A 383 24.42 32.97 23.46
N TYR A 384 24.25 33.72 24.54
CA TYR A 384 24.01 35.15 24.41
C TYR A 384 25.26 35.77 23.82
N PRO A 385 25.22 36.54 22.72
CA PRO A 385 26.32 37.38 22.36
C PRO A 385 26.49 38.40 23.49
N VAL A 386 27.66 38.40 24.09
CA VAL A 386 28.08 39.43 25.03
C VAL A 386 28.36 40.69 24.24
#